data_13ebf62e0fc4c0050fa2afe9713e5b48
#
_entry.id   13ebf62e0fc4c0050fa2afe9713e5b48
#
_cell.length_a   1.000
_cell.length_b   1.000
_cell.length_c   1.000
_cell.angle_alpha   90.00
_cell.angle_beta   90.00
_cell.angle_gamma   90.00
#
_symmetry.space_group_name_H-M   'P 1'
#
loop_
_entity.id
_entity.type
_entity.pdbx_description
1 polymer ?
#
loop_
_entity_poly.entity_id
_entity_poly.type
_entity_poly.pdbx_seq_one_letter_code
_entity_poly.pdbx_strand_id
1 'polypeptide(L)'
;MGATAELIASADRIASVANDQLNNRSRGPATSLFSYVYVLNPSSSDSENPIIPDQPNASLSSRIEALPRGNPILSAFQSWMGDGYPIHRGDVFHCINRLRKLKSNKRALEVMEWVIRERPYKPKELDYSYLLEFTIKLHGVSHGEALFTRVLPEFQNELLFNNLVMGCLDKGKIRLSLAYMRKMRELKHPISHLVFNRLIILHSSRSRQKAIPKILAQMRADKVAPHVSTYNILLKIEAEQHNIDRLAKVFDEMSRRKVKPNEVTYCIMAIAHAVARLYTVCETYVEAIEKSKTGNNWSTLDILLILYGYLGKEKELEGTWSIVHDLPRIRSKSYVLAIEAFGRLGRVDRAEELWSEMKSTKPLKSTEQFNSIISVYCRHSLIDKASEVFKDIEMNDCKLNSITYRHLSLGCLKSGLVEEALKTLEVGMDQVTSARVRRSTPWLETTLLMVEIFADMGDLENVKKLFLELKDARYTRYTFVYNAFIRAHVKAKVYDPDLLKKMILGGARPDAETYSLVKLTEQFQS
;
A
#
# COMPACT_ATOMS: atom_id res chain seq x y z
N MET A 1 -24.20 27.83 13.07
CA MET A 1 -24.36 28.34 11.67
C MET A 1 -23.14 29.12 11.16
N GLY A 2 -22.36 29.83 12.03
CA GLY A 2 -21.17 30.57 11.57
C GLY A 2 -20.01 29.67 11.05
N ALA A 3 -19.67 28.63 11.77
CA ALA A 3 -18.52 27.76 11.46
C ALA A 3 -18.64 26.99 10.13
N THR A 4 -19.84 26.54 9.78
CA THR A 4 -20.12 25.83 8.52
C THR A 4 -20.10 26.77 7.30
N ALA A 5 -20.61 27.99 7.45
CA ALA A 5 -20.53 28.99 6.37
C ALA A 5 -19.08 29.44 6.10
N GLU A 6 -18.24 29.53 7.15
CA GLU A 6 -16.79 29.79 7.00
C GLU A 6 -16.05 28.63 6.34
N LEU A 7 -16.43 27.37 6.61
CA LEU A 7 -15.88 26.18 5.98
C LEU A 7 -16.08 26.20 4.45
N ILE A 8 -17.29 26.54 4.02
CA ILE A 8 -17.65 26.61 2.59
C ILE A 8 -16.93 27.77 1.92
N ALA A 9 -16.94 28.96 2.55
CA ALA A 9 -16.24 30.12 2.02
C ALA A 9 -14.72 29.95 1.96
N SER A 10 -14.15 29.14 2.87
CA SER A 10 -12.73 28.74 2.85
C SER A 10 -12.46 27.72 1.74
N ALA A 11 -13.33 26.71 1.58
CA ALA A 11 -13.24 25.72 0.51
C ALA A 11 -13.33 26.36 -0.89
N ASP A 12 -14.24 27.31 -1.09
CA ASP A 12 -14.39 28.04 -2.37
C ASP A 12 -13.17 28.91 -2.71
N ARG A 13 -12.54 29.56 -1.70
CA ARG A 13 -11.30 30.31 -1.88
C ARG A 13 -10.14 29.41 -2.28
N ILE A 14 -10.05 28.21 -1.70
CA ILE A 14 -8.99 27.24 -2.01
C ILE A 14 -9.20 26.62 -3.40
N ALA A 15 -10.43 26.33 -3.79
CA ALA A 15 -10.73 25.82 -5.14
C ALA A 15 -10.31 26.82 -6.24
N SER A 16 -10.46 28.13 -6.01
CA SER A 16 -10.01 29.16 -6.94
C SER A 16 -8.48 29.25 -7.07
N VAL A 17 -7.73 29.03 -5.98
CA VAL A 17 -6.26 29.03 -5.96
C VAL A 17 -5.67 27.72 -6.51
N ALA A 18 -6.36 26.59 -6.34
CA ALA A 18 -5.93 25.29 -6.85
C ALA A 18 -6.00 25.18 -8.38
N ASN A 19 -6.91 25.91 -9.03
CA ASN A 19 -7.02 25.95 -10.49
C ASN A 19 -5.81 26.61 -11.17
N ASP A 20 -5.10 27.52 -10.49
CA ASP A 20 -3.91 28.18 -11.04
C ASP A 20 -2.61 27.35 -10.89
N GLN A 21 -2.62 26.26 -10.11
CA GLN A 21 -1.44 25.42 -9.83
C GLN A 21 -1.43 24.02 -10.46
N LEU A 22 -2.36 23.71 -11.36
CA LEU A 22 -2.52 22.37 -11.98
C LEU A 22 -1.36 21.87 -12.86
N ASN A 23 -0.26 22.62 -12.99
CA ASN A 23 0.88 22.22 -13.83
C ASN A 23 2.06 21.58 -13.11
N ASN A 24 2.01 21.37 -11.80
CA ASN A 24 3.12 20.72 -11.08
C ASN A 24 2.71 19.37 -10.48
N ARG A 25 3.16 18.30 -11.14
CA ARG A 25 3.03 16.90 -10.73
C ARG A 25 3.80 16.63 -9.44
N SER A 26 3.17 16.73 -8.28
CA SER A 26 3.70 16.14 -7.05
C SER A 26 2.91 14.88 -6.69
N ARG A 27 3.60 13.73 -6.70
CA ARG A 27 3.10 12.42 -6.31
C ARG A 27 3.00 12.34 -4.78
N GLY A 28 1.86 12.70 -4.20
CA GLY A 28 1.52 12.36 -2.82
C GLY A 28 0.92 10.94 -2.74
N PRO A 29 1.17 10.16 -1.69
CA PRO A 29 0.69 8.79 -1.58
C PRO A 29 -0.72 8.74 -1.02
N ALA A 30 -1.72 8.50 -1.85
CA ALA A 30 -2.99 7.98 -1.35
C ALA A 30 -2.82 6.48 -1.09
N THR A 31 -2.92 6.07 0.16
CA THR A 31 -2.61 4.72 0.60
C THR A 31 -3.86 3.83 0.56
N SER A 32 -3.91 2.90 -0.39
CA SER A 32 -4.73 1.70 -0.26
C SER A 32 -4.23 0.86 0.93
N LEU A 33 -5.11 0.24 1.74
CA LEU A 33 -4.72 -0.70 2.81
C LEU A 33 -3.74 -1.75 2.31
N PHE A 34 -3.88 -2.21 1.07
CA PHE A 34 -2.96 -3.15 0.43
C PHE A 34 -1.57 -2.56 0.15
N SER A 35 -1.36 -1.25 0.22
CA SER A 35 -0.01 -0.66 0.14
C SER A 35 0.83 -0.98 1.37
N TYR A 36 0.20 -1.27 2.52
CA TYR A 36 0.90 -1.69 3.74
C TYR A 36 1.58 -3.04 3.55
N VAL A 37 0.94 -3.95 2.81
CA VAL A 37 1.50 -5.26 2.50
C VAL A 37 2.73 -5.19 1.57
N TYR A 38 2.97 -4.08 0.85
CA TYR A 38 4.19 -3.92 0.06
C TYR A 38 5.45 -3.76 0.92
N VAL A 39 5.31 -3.26 2.15
CA VAL A 39 6.44 -3.12 3.08
C VAL A 39 6.88 -4.49 3.63
N LEU A 40 5.99 -5.48 3.60
CA LEU A 40 6.24 -6.86 3.99
C LEU A 40 6.92 -7.70 2.88
N ASN A 41 7.50 -7.08 1.85
CA ASN A 41 8.18 -7.84 0.80
C ASN A 41 9.43 -8.52 1.37
N PRO A 42 9.49 -9.86 1.41
CA PRO A 42 10.60 -10.60 2.01
C PRO A 42 11.85 -10.67 1.12
N SER A 43 12.10 -9.68 0.25
CA SER A 43 13.43 -9.51 -0.33
C SER A 43 14.42 -8.90 0.67
N SER A 44 13.97 -8.52 1.86
CA SER A 44 14.77 -8.39 3.06
C SER A 44 14.33 -9.50 4.02
N SER A 45 15.06 -10.60 4.03
CA SER A 45 15.15 -11.46 5.20
C SER A 45 15.68 -10.58 6.32
N ASP A 46 14.79 -9.89 7.03
CA ASP A 46 15.09 -9.36 8.34
C ASP A 46 15.11 -10.54 9.33
N SER A 47 16.09 -11.43 9.16
CA SER A 47 16.65 -12.07 10.32
C SER A 47 17.33 -10.93 11.07
N GLU A 48 16.63 -10.32 12.01
CA GLU A 48 17.24 -9.59 13.08
C GLU A 48 18.08 -10.59 13.88
N ASN A 49 19.33 -10.75 13.46
CA ASN A 49 20.35 -11.09 14.45
C ASN A 49 20.31 -9.93 15.46
N PRO A 50 20.27 -10.22 16.77
CA PRO A 50 20.34 -9.19 17.80
C PRO A 50 21.53 -8.30 17.45
N ILE A 51 21.27 -7.02 17.24
CA ILE A 51 22.29 -5.99 17.10
C ILE A 51 23.01 -6.00 18.46
N ILE A 52 24.13 -6.69 18.54
CA ILE A 52 25.13 -6.40 19.56
C ILE A 52 25.42 -4.92 19.37
N PRO A 53 25.30 -4.07 20.40
CA PRO A 53 25.63 -2.67 20.26
C PRO A 53 27.12 -2.58 19.94
N ASP A 54 27.45 -2.56 18.66
CA ASP A 54 28.79 -2.27 18.18
C ASP A 54 29.15 -0.85 18.62
N GLN A 55 30.30 -0.71 19.21
CA GLN A 55 30.90 0.59 19.47
C GLN A 55 30.87 1.39 18.13
N PRO A 56 30.45 2.66 18.14
CA PRO A 56 30.09 3.39 16.91
C PRO A 56 31.23 3.59 15.89
N ASN A 57 32.43 3.14 16.15
CA ASN A 57 33.60 3.25 15.26
C ASN A 57 34.19 1.92 14.80
N ALA A 58 33.60 0.77 15.11
CA ALA A 58 34.28 -0.53 14.99
C ALA A 58 34.07 -1.26 13.65
N SER A 59 33.13 -0.87 12.77
CA SER A 59 32.89 -1.57 11.50
C SER A 59 33.14 -0.69 10.27
N LEU A 60 33.60 -1.31 9.17
CA LEU A 60 33.78 -0.62 7.88
C LEU A 60 32.50 0.08 7.41
N SER A 61 31.33 -0.56 7.61
CA SER A 61 30.03 0.01 7.26
C SER A 61 29.72 1.27 8.07
N SER A 62 30.04 1.31 9.36
CA SER A 62 29.82 2.48 10.21
C SER A 62 30.72 3.66 9.77
N ARG A 63 31.97 3.39 9.41
CA ARG A 63 32.89 4.42 8.88
C ARG A 63 32.37 5.01 7.57
N ILE A 64 31.88 4.19 6.66
CA ILE A 64 31.32 4.66 5.39
C ILE A 64 30.04 5.50 5.60
N GLU A 65 29.21 5.12 6.58
CA GLU A 65 28.00 5.89 6.91
C GLU A 65 28.30 7.24 7.55
N ALA A 66 29.31 7.29 8.42
CA ALA A 66 29.73 8.51 9.10
C ALA A 66 30.37 9.54 8.15
N LEU A 67 30.77 9.15 6.93
CA LEU A 67 31.34 10.08 5.97
C LEU A 67 30.35 11.20 5.61
N PRO A 68 30.76 12.49 5.62
CA PRO A 68 29.95 13.58 5.12
C PRO A 68 29.52 13.37 3.66
N ARG A 69 28.39 13.97 3.27
CA ARG A 69 27.94 13.93 1.86
C ARG A 69 28.98 14.64 0.97
N GLY A 70 29.50 13.90 0.00
CA GLY A 70 30.52 14.43 -0.94
C GLY A 70 31.93 13.90 -0.71
N ASN A 71 32.25 13.38 0.46
CA ASN A 71 33.56 12.78 0.70
C ASN A 71 33.68 11.43 -0.02
N PRO A 72 34.83 11.15 -0.67
CA PRO A 72 35.05 9.89 -1.38
C PRO A 72 35.12 8.73 -0.37
N ILE A 73 34.59 7.58 -0.75
CA ILE A 73 34.62 6.36 0.07
C ILE A 73 36.05 5.91 0.37
N LEU A 74 36.99 6.24 -0.50
CA LEU A 74 38.41 5.90 -0.35
C LEU A 74 38.95 6.28 1.03
N SER A 75 38.53 7.40 1.60
CA SER A 75 38.98 7.84 2.93
C SER A 75 38.59 6.86 4.05
N ALA A 76 37.40 6.23 3.97
CA ALA A 76 36.99 5.22 4.94
C ALA A 76 37.77 3.92 4.77
N PHE A 77 38.06 3.50 3.55
CA PHE A 77 38.91 2.34 3.29
C PHE A 77 40.35 2.57 3.74
N GLN A 78 40.91 3.73 3.49
CA GLN A 78 42.25 4.10 3.94
C GLN A 78 42.36 4.13 5.47
N SER A 79 41.36 4.73 6.14
CA SER A 79 41.28 4.71 7.60
C SER A 79 41.18 3.29 8.13
N TRP A 80 40.37 2.41 7.53
CA TRP A 80 40.23 1.02 7.94
C TRP A 80 41.54 0.23 7.80
N MET A 81 42.21 0.36 6.65
CA MET A 81 43.51 -0.29 6.39
C MET A 81 44.63 0.33 7.23
N GLY A 82 44.59 1.65 7.50
CA GLY A 82 45.55 2.34 8.35
C GLY A 82 45.54 1.85 9.80
N ASP A 83 44.36 1.39 10.27
CA ASP A 83 44.24 0.76 11.59
C ASP A 83 44.68 -0.72 11.59
N GLY A 84 45.23 -1.23 10.47
CA GLY A 84 45.77 -2.59 10.36
C GLY A 84 44.71 -3.66 10.00
N TYR A 85 43.47 -3.28 9.67
CA TYR A 85 42.43 -4.24 9.35
C TYR A 85 42.42 -4.55 7.82
N PRO A 86 42.60 -5.82 7.41
CA PRO A 86 42.42 -6.21 6.01
C PRO A 86 40.93 -6.11 5.60
N ILE A 87 40.68 -5.85 4.32
CA ILE A 87 39.32 -5.82 3.81
C ILE A 87 38.92 -7.21 3.34
N HIS A 88 37.95 -7.79 4.03
CA HIS A 88 37.39 -9.10 3.65
C HIS A 88 36.08 -8.92 2.87
N ARG A 89 35.73 -9.94 2.07
CA ARG A 89 34.45 -9.95 1.34
C ARG A 89 33.25 -9.82 2.27
N GLY A 90 33.30 -10.38 3.49
CA GLY A 90 32.24 -10.26 4.48
C GLY A 90 31.95 -8.81 4.87
N ASP A 91 32.98 -8.00 5.06
CA ASP A 91 32.86 -6.58 5.42
C ASP A 91 32.17 -5.79 4.29
N VAL A 92 32.59 -6.03 3.04
CA VAL A 92 31.98 -5.42 1.86
C VAL A 92 30.52 -5.86 1.70
N PHE A 93 30.22 -7.14 1.88
CA PHE A 93 28.86 -7.67 1.81
C PHE A 93 27.95 -7.03 2.87
N HIS A 94 28.43 -6.94 4.11
CA HIS A 94 27.69 -6.27 5.18
C HIS A 94 27.47 -4.79 4.87
N CYS A 95 28.49 -4.09 4.40
CA CYS A 95 28.43 -2.69 4.00
C CYS A 95 27.39 -2.49 2.88
N ILE A 96 27.42 -3.28 1.83
CA ILE A 96 26.47 -3.18 0.70
C ILE A 96 25.03 -3.41 1.18
N ASN A 97 24.78 -4.41 2.01
CA ASN A 97 23.44 -4.67 2.55
C ASN A 97 22.93 -3.50 3.39
N ARG A 98 23.78 -2.90 4.19
CA ARG A 98 23.44 -1.73 5.00
C ARG A 98 23.17 -0.49 4.13
N LEU A 99 24.01 -0.22 3.14
CA LEU A 99 23.79 0.87 2.17
C LEU A 99 22.51 0.68 1.33
N ARG A 100 22.14 -0.57 1.03
CA ARG A 100 20.84 -0.88 0.40
C ARG A 100 19.66 -0.52 1.31
N LYS A 101 19.71 -0.88 2.59
CA LYS A 101 18.68 -0.51 3.58
C LYS A 101 18.53 1.02 3.67
N LEU A 102 19.64 1.74 3.64
CA LEU A 102 19.69 3.22 3.66
C LEU A 102 19.38 3.87 2.31
N LYS A 103 19.15 3.08 1.24
CA LYS A 103 18.95 3.55 -0.15
C LYS A 103 20.09 4.42 -0.68
N SER A 104 21.29 4.27 -0.16
CA SER A 104 22.49 5.01 -0.55
C SER A 104 23.18 4.35 -1.75
N ASN A 105 22.46 4.27 -2.90
CA ASN A 105 22.93 3.56 -4.08
C ASN A 105 24.25 4.13 -4.65
N LYS A 106 24.49 5.46 -4.55
CA LYS A 106 25.71 6.08 -5.04
C LYS A 106 26.93 5.57 -4.28
N ARG A 107 26.89 5.56 -2.95
CA ARG A 107 27.97 5.01 -2.14
C ARG A 107 28.17 3.51 -2.36
N ALA A 108 27.08 2.76 -2.53
CA ALA A 108 27.18 1.33 -2.82
C ALA A 108 27.86 1.07 -4.19
N LEU A 109 27.61 1.90 -5.20
CA LEU A 109 28.32 1.81 -6.48
C LEU A 109 29.81 2.14 -6.30
N GLU A 110 30.15 3.24 -5.63
CA GLU A 110 31.54 3.63 -5.36
C GLU A 110 32.33 2.54 -4.62
N VAL A 111 31.69 1.84 -3.64
CA VAL A 111 32.28 0.68 -2.95
C VAL A 111 32.60 -0.43 -3.94
N MET A 112 31.66 -0.79 -4.81
CA MET A 112 31.87 -1.90 -5.74
C MET A 112 32.86 -1.56 -6.85
N GLU A 113 32.87 -0.31 -7.36
CA GLU A 113 33.87 0.16 -8.32
C GLU A 113 35.27 0.11 -7.72
N TRP A 114 35.43 0.52 -6.45
CA TRP A 114 36.68 0.43 -5.75
C TRP A 114 37.15 -1.03 -5.59
N VAL A 115 36.25 -1.91 -5.14
CA VAL A 115 36.57 -3.36 -4.94
C VAL A 115 37.02 -4.03 -6.26
N ILE A 116 36.35 -3.74 -7.38
CA ILE A 116 36.71 -4.35 -8.66
C ILE A 116 38.02 -3.76 -9.22
N ARG A 117 38.32 -2.49 -8.94
CA ARG A 117 39.55 -1.82 -9.38
C ARG A 117 40.75 -2.24 -8.55
N GLU A 118 40.68 -2.14 -7.23
CA GLU A 118 41.82 -2.37 -6.32
C GLU A 118 42.01 -3.85 -5.98
N ARG A 119 40.98 -4.67 -6.12
CA ARG A 119 40.98 -6.14 -5.87
C ARG A 119 41.56 -6.52 -4.49
N PRO A 120 41.02 -5.97 -3.39
CA PRO A 120 41.51 -6.32 -2.05
C PRO A 120 41.37 -7.82 -1.74
N TYR A 121 40.53 -8.50 -2.49
CA TYR A 121 40.36 -9.96 -2.55
C TYR A 121 40.03 -10.38 -3.99
N LYS A 122 40.07 -11.70 -4.29
CA LYS A 122 39.70 -12.22 -5.61
C LYS A 122 38.19 -12.02 -5.87
N PRO A 123 37.77 -11.17 -6.84
CA PRO A 123 36.34 -10.94 -7.12
C PRO A 123 35.62 -12.24 -7.52
N LYS A 124 34.35 -12.34 -7.16
CA LYS A 124 33.43 -13.43 -7.55
C LYS A 124 32.20 -12.85 -8.26
N GLU A 125 31.35 -13.76 -8.76
CA GLU A 125 30.12 -13.43 -9.50
C GLU A 125 29.22 -12.44 -8.73
N LEU A 126 29.13 -12.60 -7.41
CA LEU A 126 28.31 -11.73 -6.55
C LEU A 126 28.80 -10.28 -6.55
N ASP A 127 30.13 -10.07 -6.61
CA ASP A 127 30.70 -8.71 -6.65
C ASP A 127 30.32 -7.99 -7.96
N TYR A 128 30.45 -8.68 -9.10
CA TYR A 128 29.99 -8.16 -10.39
C TYR A 128 28.46 -7.96 -10.45
N SER A 129 27.72 -8.82 -9.77
CA SER A 129 26.27 -8.72 -9.66
C SER A 129 25.85 -7.44 -8.92
N TYR A 130 26.50 -7.10 -7.82
CA TYR A 130 26.27 -5.84 -7.12
C TYR A 130 26.68 -4.62 -7.94
N LEU A 131 27.86 -4.67 -8.58
CA LEU A 131 28.31 -3.60 -9.45
C LEU A 131 27.27 -3.34 -10.57
N LEU A 132 26.79 -4.41 -11.23
CA LEU A 132 25.78 -4.32 -12.29
C LEU A 132 24.46 -3.72 -11.77
N GLU A 133 24.00 -4.17 -10.61
CA GLU A 133 22.76 -3.68 -10.00
C GLU A 133 22.81 -2.17 -9.78
N PHE A 134 23.86 -1.67 -9.14
CA PHE A 134 23.97 -0.23 -8.81
C PHE A 134 24.26 0.61 -10.06
N THR A 135 25.03 0.10 -11.02
CA THR A 135 25.22 0.75 -12.33
C THR A 135 23.89 0.96 -13.03
N ILE A 136 23.04 -0.07 -13.11
CA ILE A 136 21.72 0.05 -13.74
C ILE A 136 20.80 1.02 -12.96
N LYS A 137 20.86 0.98 -11.64
CA LYS A 137 20.04 1.88 -10.80
C LYS A 137 20.36 3.35 -11.02
N LEU A 138 21.64 3.71 -11.13
CA LEU A 138 22.11 5.08 -11.21
C LEU A 138 22.27 5.57 -12.66
N HIS A 139 22.92 4.79 -13.51
CA HIS A 139 23.30 5.20 -14.86
C HIS A 139 22.38 4.62 -15.95
N GLY A 140 21.48 3.70 -15.56
CA GLY A 140 20.50 3.13 -16.49
C GLY A 140 20.96 1.84 -17.18
N VAL A 141 20.04 1.28 -17.99
CA VAL A 141 20.21 -0.05 -18.58
C VAL A 141 21.36 -0.11 -19.58
N SER A 142 21.55 0.93 -20.41
CA SER A 142 22.60 0.93 -21.44
C SER A 142 24.02 0.83 -20.83
N HIS A 143 24.26 1.52 -19.70
CA HIS A 143 25.52 1.38 -18.97
C HIS A 143 25.66 0.00 -18.33
N GLY A 144 24.54 -0.58 -17.85
CA GLY A 144 24.51 -1.95 -17.37
C GLY A 144 24.86 -2.98 -18.45
N GLU A 145 24.33 -2.82 -19.66
CA GLU A 145 24.64 -3.70 -20.80
C GLU A 145 26.12 -3.58 -21.20
N ALA A 146 26.65 -2.35 -21.27
CA ALA A 146 28.07 -2.12 -21.56
C ALA A 146 28.97 -2.74 -20.47
N LEU A 147 28.58 -2.65 -19.20
CA LEU A 147 29.31 -3.32 -18.12
C LEU A 147 29.22 -4.84 -18.25
N PHE A 148 28.01 -5.38 -18.48
CA PHE A 148 27.77 -6.81 -18.64
C PHE A 148 28.65 -7.43 -19.75
N THR A 149 28.79 -6.75 -20.90
CA THR A 149 29.64 -7.18 -22.02
C THR A 149 31.14 -7.15 -21.68
N ARG A 150 31.58 -6.30 -20.76
CA ARG A 150 32.99 -6.22 -20.34
C ARG A 150 33.35 -7.22 -19.24
N VAL A 151 32.36 -7.76 -18.54
CA VAL A 151 32.60 -8.80 -17.53
C VAL A 151 33.04 -10.08 -18.22
N LEU A 152 34.08 -10.72 -17.68
CA LEU A 152 34.62 -11.95 -18.23
C LEU A 152 33.54 -13.04 -18.35
N PRO A 153 33.55 -13.85 -19.42
CA PRO A 153 32.53 -14.87 -19.66
C PRO A 153 32.32 -15.86 -18.51
N GLU A 154 33.37 -16.16 -17.75
CA GLU A 154 33.30 -17.02 -16.56
C GLU A 154 32.39 -16.49 -15.44
N PHE A 155 32.20 -15.19 -15.38
CA PHE A 155 31.30 -14.55 -14.39
C PHE A 155 29.91 -14.24 -14.97
N GLN A 156 29.69 -14.43 -16.28
CA GLN A 156 28.40 -14.23 -16.95
C GLN A 156 27.46 -15.43 -16.74
N ASN A 157 27.18 -15.74 -15.48
CA ASN A 157 26.31 -16.84 -15.07
C ASN A 157 24.86 -16.40 -14.88
N GLU A 158 24.00 -17.32 -14.39
CA GLU A 158 22.58 -17.08 -14.16
C GLU A 158 22.30 -15.90 -13.20
N LEU A 159 23.17 -15.66 -12.21
CA LEU A 159 23.01 -14.57 -11.26
C LEU A 159 23.11 -13.21 -11.97
N LEU A 160 24.13 -13.05 -12.80
CA LEU A 160 24.39 -11.82 -13.52
C LEU A 160 23.29 -11.56 -14.57
N PHE A 161 22.87 -12.60 -15.29
CA PHE A 161 21.75 -12.52 -16.25
C PHE A 161 20.43 -12.13 -15.54
N ASN A 162 20.09 -12.80 -14.44
CA ASN A 162 18.88 -12.46 -13.68
C ASN A 162 18.89 -11.02 -13.19
N ASN A 163 20.03 -10.49 -12.72
CA ASN A 163 20.15 -9.09 -12.31
C ASN A 163 20.00 -8.11 -13.48
N LEU A 164 20.57 -8.43 -14.65
CA LEU A 164 20.38 -7.61 -15.84
C LEU A 164 18.90 -7.57 -16.26
N VAL A 165 18.24 -8.73 -16.28
CA VAL A 165 16.79 -8.84 -16.59
C VAL A 165 15.97 -8.05 -15.60
N MET A 166 16.24 -8.18 -14.30
CA MET A 166 15.56 -7.41 -13.24
C MET A 166 15.77 -5.90 -13.41
N GLY A 167 17.00 -5.47 -13.69
CA GLY A 167 17.31 -4.07 -13.96
C GLY A 167 16.55 -3.51 -15.18
N CYS A 168 16.44 -4.29 -16.26
CA CYS A 168 15.61 -3.94 -17.41
C CYS A 168 14.14 -3.79 -17.04
N LEU A 169 13.59 -4.70 -16.23
CA LEU A 169 12.20 -4.66 -15.77
C LEU A 169 11.95 -3.46 -14.85
N ASP A 170 12.88 -3.12 -13.96
CA ASP A 170 12.77 -1.99 -13.05
C ASP A 170 12.75 -0.65 -13.78
N LYS A 171 13.48 -0.55 -14.88
CA LYS A 171 13.47 0.61 -15.77
C LYS A 171 12.36 0.57 -16.84
N GLY A 172 11.47 -0.43 -16.80
CA GLY A 172 10.34 -0.57 -17.71
C GLY A 172 10.72 -1.04 -19.14
N LYS A 173 11.93 -1.52 -19.35
CA LYS A 173 12.43 -2.02 -20.64
C LYS A 173 12.01 -3.48 -20.88
N ILE A 174 10.69 -3.74 -20.92
CA ILE A 174 10.12 -5.09 -20.98
C ILE A 174 10.60 -5.88 -22.22
N ARG A 175 10.65 -5.26 -23.40
CA ARG A 175 11.09 -5.96 -24.63
C ARG A 175 12.52 -6.49 -24.49
N LEU A 176 13.42 -5.68 -23.94
CA LEU A 176 14.81 -6.03 -23.72
C LEU A 176 14.95 -7.15 -22.67
N SER A 177 14.19 -7.06 -21.57
CA SER A 177 14.18 -8.13 -20.56
C SER A 177 13.75 -9.48 -21.15
N LEU A 178 12.72 -9.49 -22.00
CA LEU A 178 12.27 -10.71 -22.69
C LEU A 178 13.31 -11.25 -23.67
N ALA A 179 14.12 -10.39 -24.30
CA ALA A 179 15.24 -10.81 -25.17
C ALA A 179 16.33 -11.52 -24.35
N TYR A 180 16.72 -10.96 -23.19
CA TYR A 180 17.68 -11.60 -22.28
C TYR A 180 17.13 -12.90 -21.68
N MET A 181 15.85 -12.99 -21.35
CA MET A 181 15.24 -14.24 -20.91
C MET A 181 15.27 -15.33 -22.00
N ARG A 182 15.13 -14.97 -23.28
CA ARG A 182 15.34 -15.92 -24.40
C ARG A 182 16.77 -16.39 -24.45
N LYS A 183 17.74 -15.48 -24.37
CA LYS A 183 19.17 -15.83 -24.33
C LYS A 183 19.52 -16.74 -23.15
N MET A 184 18.93 -16.50 -21.97
CA MET A 184 19.11 -17.40 -20.81
C MET A 184 18.61 -18.82 -21.10
N ARG A 185 17.46 -18.99 -21.81
CA ARG A 185 16.94 -20.31 -22.20
C ARG A 185 17.87 -21.01 -23.18
N GLU A 186 18.39 -20.27 -24.16
CA GLU A 186 19.37 -20.81 -25.15
C GLU A 186 20.64 -21.30 -24.44
N LEU A 187 21.11 -20.55 -23.45
CA LEU A 187 22.28 -20.90 -22.63
C LEU A 187 21.96 -21.90 -21.49
N LYS A 188 20.70 -22.33 -21.35
CA LYS A 188 20.19 -23.20 -20.27
C LYS A 188 20.42 -22.64 -18.86
N HIS A 189 20.51 -21.33 -18.71
CA HIS A 189 20.56 -20.68 -17.41
C HIS A 189 19.17 -20.62 -16.76
N PRO A 190 19.03 -20.98 -15.50
CA PRO A 190 17.75 -20.91 -14.79
C PRO A 190 17.30 -19.46 -14.58
N ILE A 191 16.02 -19.21 -14.87
CA ILE A 191 15.39 -17.91 -14.66
C ILE A 191 14.83 -17.89 -13.26
N SER A 192 15.11 -16.82 -12.50
CA SER A 192 14.62 -16.68 -11.13
C SER A 192 13.10 -16.44 -11.09
N HIS A 193 12.41 -17.01 -10.08
CA HIS A 193 11.01 -16.68 -9.79
C HIS A 193 10.78 -15.19 -9.55
N LEU A 194 11.79 -14.44 -9.07
CA LEU A 194 11.72 -12.99 -8.86
C LEU A 194 11.50 -12.23 -10.17
N VAL A 195 12.09 -12.68 -11.28
CA VAL A 195 11.87 -12.10 -12.62
C VAL A 195 10.40 -12.22 -13.02
N PHE A 196 9.80 -13.41 -12.85
CA PHE A 196 8.38 -13.61 -13.12
C PHE A 196 7.49 -12.80 -12.19
N ASN A 197 7.82 -12.73 -10.91
CA ASN A 197 7.12 -11.87 -9.94
C ASN A 197 7.13 -10.40 -10.38
N ARG A 198 8.27 -9.91 -10.85
CA ARG A 198 8.38 -8.52 -11.34
C ARG A 198 7.55 -8.30 -12.61
N LEU A 199 7.53 -9.25 -13.53
CA LEU A 199 6.65 -9.20 -14.71
C LEU A 199 5.17 -9.16 -14.31
N ILE A 200 4.73 -9.99 -13.36
CA ILE A 200 3.36 -9.99 -12.86
C ILE A 200 3.01 -8.62 -12.27
N ILE A 201 3.88 -8.05 -11.42
CA ILE A 201 3.68 -6.73 -10.82
C ILE A 201 3.56 -5.63 -11.90
N LEU A 202 4.42 -5.63 -12.90
CA LEU A 202 4.38 -4.65 -13.99
C LEU A 202 3.10 -4.74 -14.82
N HIS A 203 2.57 -5.93 -15.02
CA HIS A 203 1.32 -6.13 -15.77
C HIS A 203 0.09 -5.82 -14.90
N SER A 204 0.11 -6.08 -13.61
CA SER A 204 -0.99 -5.73 -12.70
C SER A 204 -1.16 -4.21 -12.59
N SER A 205 -0.07 -3.45 -12.43
CA SER A 205 -0.09 -1.99 -12.28
C SER A 205 -0.57 -1.22 -13.52
N ARG A 206 -0.51 -1.84 -14.71
CA ARG A 206 -0.86 -1.24 -16.00
C ARG A 206 -2.21 -1.71 -16.56
N SER A 207 -3.08 -2.25 -15.75
CA SER A 207 -4.37 -2.82 -16.17
C SER A 207 -4.23 -3.94 -17.23
N ARG A 208 -3.04 -4.50 -17.40
CA ARG A 208 -2.73 -5.58 -18.35
C ARG A 208 -2.84 -6.97 -17.73
N GLN A 209 -3.73 -7.12 -16.77
CA GLN A 209 -3.90 -8.37 -16.00
C GLN A 209 -4.20 -9.60 -16.86
N LYS A 210 -4.78 -9.40 -18.04
CA LYS A 210 -4.99 -10.48 -19.03
C LYS A 210 -3.68 -11.19 -19.46
N ALA A 211 -2.52 -10.58 -19.21
CA ALA A 211 -1.21 -11.19 -19.49
C ALA A 211 -0.73 -12.11 -18.36
N ILE A 212 -1.23 -11.98 -17.12
CA ILE A 212 -0.76 -12.75 -15.97
C ILE A 212 -0.86 -14.27 -16.18
N PRO A 213 -1.98 -14.84 -16.70
CA PRO A 213 -2.05 -16.26 -17.00
C PRO A 213 -0.97 -16.75 -17.97
N LYS A 214 -0.60 -15.92 -18.97
CA LYS A 214 0.47 -16.24 -19.91
C LYS A 214 1.85 -16.24 -19.24
N ILE A 215 2.09 -15.29 -18.34
CA ILE A 215 3.33 -15.22 -17.55
C ILE A 215 3.46 -16.45 -16.65
N LEU A 216 2.38 -16.85 -15.98
CA LEU A 216 2.37 -18.07 -15.15
C LEU A 216 2.55 -19.35 -15.97
N ALA A 217 1.97 -19.41 -17.18
CA ALA A 217 2.19 -20.52 -18.11
C ALA A 217 3.66 -20.58 -18.54
N GLN A 218 4.30 -19.45 -18.85
CA GLN A 218 5.71 -19.39 -19.19
C GLN A 218 6.61 -19.80 -18.00
N MET A 219 6.28 -19.35 -16.79
CA MET A 219 6.98 -19.74 -15.56
C MET A 219 6.99 -21.27 -15.38
N ARG A 220 5.86 -21.93 -15.66
CA ARG A 220 5.75 -23.40 -15.64
C ARG A 220 6.56 -24.05 -16.76
N ALA A 221 6.53 -23.49 -17.97
CA ALA A 221 7.31 -23.98 -19.11
C ALA A 221 8.82 -23.91 -18.83
N ASP A 222 9.27 -22.88 -18.16
CA ASP A 222 10.65 -22.69 -17.72
C ASP A 222 11.00 -23.53 -16.46
N LYS A 223 10.08 -24.40 -16.00
CA LYS A 223 10.22 -25.26 -14.81
C LYS A 223 10.49 -24.48 -13.51
N VAL A 224 10.06 -23.23 -13.44
CA VAL A 224 10.20 -22.39 -12.24
C VAL A 224 8.97 -22.57 -11.35
N ALA A 225 9.18 -23.09 -10.14
CA ALA A 225 8.09 -23.26 -9.18
C ALA A 225 7.65 -21.91 -8.58
N PRO A 226 6.34 -21.62 -8.50
CA PRO A 226 5.85 -20.46 -7.78
C PRO A 226 6.24 -20.53 -6.30
N HIS A 227 6.84 -19.46 -5.80
CA HIS A 227 7.23 -19.29 -4.40
C HIS A 227 6.09 -18.61 -3.61
N VAL A 228 6.15 -18.61 -2.26
CA VAL A 228 5.19 -17.88 -1.42
C VAL A 228 5.00 -16.42 -1.84
N SER A 229 6.09 -15.74 -2.22
CA SER A 229 6.04 -14.37 -2.74
C SER A 229 5.24 -14.24 -4.04
N THR A 230 5.25 -15.25 -4.91
CA THR A 230 4.43 -15.27 -6.13
C THR A 230 2.94 -15.31 -5.79
N TYR A 231 2.55 -16.20 -4.86
CA TYR A 231 1.18 -16.28 -4.39
C TYR A 231 0.73 -15.01 -3.67
N ASN A 232 1.58 -14.42 -2.82
CA ASN A 232 1.26 -13.16 -2.15
C ASN A 232 0.99 -12.01 -3.16
N ILE A 233 1.72 -11.96 -4.27
CA ILE A 233 1.47 -10.99 -5.34
C ILE A 233 0.11 -11.25 -6.02
N LEU A 234 -0.21 -12.51 -6.33
CA LEU A 234 -1.49 -12.89 -6.94
C LEU A 234 -2.66 -12.61 -6.01
N LEU A 235 -2.57 -13.02 -4.75
CA LEU A 235 -3.57 -12.73 -3.71
C LEU A 235 -3.81 -11.23 -3.58
N LYS A 236 -2.75 -10.44 -3.54
CA LYS A 236 -2.85 -8.98 -3.48
C LYS A 236 -3.57 -8.40 -4.70
N ILE A 237 -3.28 -8.89 -5.91
CA ILE A 237 -3.96 -8.45 -7.13
C ILE A 237 -5.46 -8.72 -7.06
N GLU A 238 -5.89 -9.90 -6.61
CA GLU A 238 -7.31 -10.24 -6.47
C GLU A 238 -7.97 -9.45 -5.33
N ALA A 239 -7.27 -9.22 -4.23
CA ALA A 239 -7.74 -8.38 -3.14
C ALA A 239 -7.94 -6.92 -3.57
N GLU A 240 -7.02 -6.33 -4.33
CA GLU A 240 -7.15 -4.97 -4.91
C GLU A 240 -8.26 -4.86 -5.96
N GLN A 241 -8.73 -5.98 -6.50
CA GLN A 241 -9.88 -6.07 -7.40
C GLN A 241 -11.19 -6.36 -6.69
N HIS A 242 -11.16 -6.49 -5.37
CA HIS A 242 -12.33 -6.82 -4.55
C HIS A 242 -13.00 -8.15 -4.96
N ASN A 243 -12.19 -9.14 -5.41
CA ASN A 243 -12.67 -10.43 -5.90
C ASN A 243 -12.36 -11.54 -4.91
N ILE A 244 -13.22 -11.70 -3.91
CA ILE A 244 -13.04 -12.68 -2.82
C ILE A 244 -13.04 -14.12 -3.34
N ASP A 245 -13.85 -14.44 -4.35
CA ASP A 245 -13.90 -15.79 -4.93
C ASP A 245 -12.58 -16.19 -5.60
N ARG A 246 -11.97 -15.26 -6.35
CA ARG A 246 -10.67 -15.53 -6.97
C ARG A 246 -9.54 -15.52 -5.95
N LEU A 247 -9.64 -14.67 -4.93
CA LEU A 247 -8.72 -14.65 -3.82
C LEU A 247 -8.68 -16.04 -3.15
N ALA A 248 -9.85 -16.60 -2.82
CA ALA A 248 -9.97 -17.93 -2.25
C ALA A 248 -9.38 -19.02 -3.18
N LYS A 249 -9.68 -18.98 -4.49
CA LYS A 249 -9.12 -19.94 -5.45
C LYS A 249 -7.59 -19.89 -5.53
N VAL A 250 -6.97 -18.70 -5.43
CA VAL A 250 -5.51 -18.54 -5.42
C VAL A 250 -4.93 -19.12 -4.13
N PHE A 251 -5.59 -18.90 -3.00
CA PHE A 251 -5.17 -19.46 -1.70
C PHE A 251 -5.29 -20.99 -1.68
N ASP A 252 -6.36 -21.54 -2.24
CA ASP A 252 -6.54 -23.00 -2.40
C ASP A 252 -5.49 -23.61 -3.32
N GLU A 253 -5.11 -22.92 -4.41
CA GLU A 253 -4.04 -23.37 -5.30
C GLU A 253 -2.70 -23.40 -4.56
N MET A 254 -2.41 -22.38 -3.76
CA MET A 254 -1.20 -22.33 -2.92
C MET A 254 -1.14 -23.54 -1.99
N SER A 255 -2.25 -23.87 -1.32
CA SER A 255 -2.36 -25.01 -0.40
C SER A 255 -2.20 -26.34 -1.13
N ARG A 256 -2.87 -26.54 -2.28
CA ARG A 256 -2.73 -27.73 -3.13
C ARG A 256 -1.30 -27.97 -3.61
N ARG A 257 -0.55 -26.90 -3.85
CA ARG A 257 0.88 -26.99 -4.22
C ARG A 257 1.82 -27.12 -3.03
N LYS A 258 1.28 -27.27 -1.83
CA LYS A 258 2.05 -27.42 -0.57
C LYS A 258 2.98 -26.24 -0.29
N VAL A 259 2.67 -25.05 -0.81
CA VAL A 259 3.39 -23.81 -0.47
C VAL A 259 2.81 -23.27 0.83
N LYS A 260 3.61 -23.24 1.89
CA LYS A 260 3.15 -22.79 3.20
C LYS A 260 2.85 -21.29 3.19
N PRO A 261 1.64 -20.85 3.61
CA PRO A 261 1.35 -19.45 3.85
C PRO A 261 2.28 -18.87 4.93
N ASN A 262 2.60 -17.60 4.80
CA ASN A 262 3.36 -16.86 5.80
C ASN A 262 2.54 -15.69 6.36
N GLU A 263 3.11 -14.96 7.30
CA GLU A 263 2.51 -13.77 7.92
C GLU A 263 1.92 -12.80 6.89
N VAL A 264 2.66 -12.53 5.79
CA VAL A 264 2.20 -11.65 4.69
C VAL A 264 0.96 -12.21 4.01
N THR A 265 0.90 -13.52 3.79
CA THR A 265 -0.26 -14.20 3.19
C THR A 265 -1.50 -13.97 4.05
N TYR A 266 -1.40 -14.22 5.35
CA TYR A 266 -2.51 -14.05 6.28
C TYR A 266 -2.94 -12.58 6.42
N CYS A 267 -2.00 -11.63 6.41
CA CYS A 267 -2.32 -10.20 6.39
C CYS A 267 -3.13 -9.79 5.16
N ILE A 268 -2.79 -10.29 3.96
CA ILE A 268 -3.56 -10.00 2.74
C ILE A 268 -4.98 -10.58 2.85
N MET A 269 -5.09 -11.82 3.30
CA MET A 269 -6.37 -12.51 3.47
C MET A 269 -7.25 -11.79 4.50
N ALA A 270 -6.72 -11.46 5.67
CA ALA A 270 -7.46 -10.77 6.73
C ALA A 270 -7.99 -9.40 6.26
N ILE A 271 -7.14 -8.55 5.65
CA ILE A 271 -7.57 -7.24 5.16
C ILE A 271 -8.65 -7.38 4.08
N ALA A 272 -8.50 -8.31 3.13
CA ALA A 272 -9.48 -8.51 2.07
C ALA A 272 -10.85 -8.90 2.63
N HIS A 273 -10.89 -9.78 3.63
CA HIS A 273 -12.14 -10.21 4.27
C HIS A 273 -12.72 -9.12 5.18
N ALA A 274 -11.89 -8.34 5.88
CA ALA A 274 -12.36 -7.20 6.68
C ALA A 274 -13.05 -6.15 5.81
N VAL A 275 -12.45 -5.77 4.67
CA VAL A 275 -13.04 -4.82 3.72
C VAL A 275 -14.33 -5.37 3.09
N ALA A 276 -14.40 -6.70 2.89
CA ALA A 276 -15.60 -7.37 2.41
C ALA A 276 -16.69 -7.57 3.48
N ARG A 277 -16.48 -7.08 4.70
CA ARG A 277 -17.35 -7.28 5.88
C ARG A 277 -17.55 -8.76 6.26
N LEU A 278 -16.64 -9.65 5.89
CA LEU A 278 -16.63 -11.06 6.25
C LEU A 278 -15.83 -11.27 7.55
N TYR A 279 -16.35 -10.70 8.64
CA TYR A 279 -15.63 -10.56 9.90
C TYR A 279 -15.26 -11.89 10.56
N THR A 280 -16.14 -12.89 10.54
CA THR A 280 -15.86 -14.23 11.08
C THR A 280 -14.66 -14.90 10.40
N VAL A 281 -14.59 -14.80 9.07
CA VAL A 281 -13.46 -15.34 8.31
C VAL A 281 -12.21 -14.47 8.53
N CYS A 282 -12.37 -13.16 8.67
CA CYS A 282 -11.27 -12.27 9.01
C CYS A 282 -10.61 -12.65 10.34
N GLU A 283 -11.39 -12.98 11.37
CA GLU A 283 -10.89 -13.40 12.69
C GLU A 283 -9.99 -14.64 12.61
N THR A 284 -10.35 -15.64 11.81
CA THR A 284 -9.50 -16.85 11.65
C THR A 284 -8.13 -16.51 11.07
N TYR A 285 -8.07 -15.51 10.16
CA TYR A 285 -6.79 -15.06 9.62
C TYR A 285 -6.01 -14.17 10.61
N VAL A 286 -6.68 -13.38 11.44
CA VAL A 286 -6.02 -12.61 12.53
C VAL A 286 -5.36 -13.55 13.52
N GLU A 287 -6.04 -14.63 13.95
CA GLU A 287 -5.43 -15.67 14.79
C GLU A 287 -4.22 -16.32 14.12
N ALA A 288 -4.28 -16.56 12.79
CA ALA A 288 -3.16 -17.09 12.04
C ALA A 288 -1.98 -16.12 11.99
N ILE A 289 -2.23 -14.79 11.88
CA ILE A 289 -1.19 -13.75 11.97
C ILE A 289 -0.53 -13.81 13.34
N GLU A 290 -1.29 -13.84 14.42
CA GLU A 290 -0.74 -13.86 15.79
C GLU A 290 0.11 -15.11 16.05
N LYS A 291 -0.31 -16.27 15.55
CA LYS A 291 0.44 -17.54 15.65
C LYS A 291 1.71 -17.57 14.78
N SER A 292 1.72 -16.85 13.66
CA SER A 292 2.84 -16.82 12.70
C SER A 292 3.76 -15.60 12.85
N LYS A 293 3.42 -14.68 13.74
CA LYS A 293 4.13 -13.43 13.97
C LYS A 293 5.56 -13.69 14.44
N THR A 294 6.53 -13.18 13.70
CA THR A 294 7.95 -13.23 14.04
C THR A 294 8.41 -11.87 14.56
N GLY A 295 8.37 -11.68 15.89
CA GLY A 295 8.77 -10.42 16.53
C GLY A 295 7.80 -9.25 16.32
N ASN A 296 8.23 -8.05 16.69
CA ASN A 296 7.44 -6.81 16.60
C ASN A 296 7.67 -6.08 15.27
N ASN A 297 7.27 -6.72 14.16
CA ASN A 297 7.35 -6.10 12.85
C ASN A 297 6.32 -4.96 12.73
N TRP A 298 6.79 -3.75 12.48
CA TRP A 298 5.97 -2.54 12.30
C TRP A 298 4.79 -2.73 11.34
N SER A 299 5.02 -3.40 10.23
CA SER A 299 3.99 -3.56 9.22
C SER A 299 2.87 -4.48 9.67
N THR A 300 3.19 -5.49 10.45
CA THR A 300 2.20 -6.42 11.02
C THR A 300 1.43 -5.75 12.14
N LEU A 301 2.10 -5.00 13.01
CA LEU A 301 1.44 -4.23 14.06
C LEU A 301 0.47 -3.20 13.46
N ASP A 302 0.89 -2.44 12.44
CA ASP A 302 0.01 -1.50 11.73
C ASP A 302 -1.23 -2.19 11.14
N ILE A 303 -1.07 -3.40 10.59
CA ILE A 303 -2.19 -4.18 10.05
C ILE A 303 -3.11 -4.66 11.16
N LEU A 304 -2.59 -5.11 12.29
CA LEU A 304 -3.38 -5.53 13.44
C LEU A 304 -4.18 -4.36 14.03
N LEU A 305 -3.63 -3.14 14.13
CA LEU A 305 -4.38 -1.95 14.53
C LEU A 305 -5.62 -1.74 13.66
N ILE A 306 -5.45 -1.86 12.33
CA ILE A 306 -6.57 -1.73 11.39
C ILE A 306 -7.61 -2.83 11.61
N LEU A 307 -7.16 -4.09 11.70
CA LEU A 307 -8.03 -5.25 11.78
C LEU A 307 -8.84 -5.27 13.08
N TYR A 308 -8.23 -4.94 14.21
CA TYR A 308 -8.95 -4.84 15.48
C TYR A 308 -9.98 -3.71 15.49
N GLY A 309 -9.68 -2.59 14.81
CA GLY A 309 -10.67 -1.53 14.59
C GLY A 309 -11.87 -2.00 13.74
N TYR A 310 -11.68 -2.89 12.76
CA TYR A 310 -12.77 -3.49 11.98
C TYR A 310 -13.57 -4.53 12.76
N LEU A 311 -12.88 -5.31 13.60
CA LEU A 311 -13.48 -6.41 14.35
C LEU A 311 -14.13 -5.98 15.67
N GLY A 312 -14.03 -4.70 16.04
CA GLY A 312 -14.59 -4.22 17.27
C GLY A 312 -13.82 -4.66 18.54
N LYS A 313 -12.55 -5.08 18.39
CA LYS A 313 -11.72 -5.65 19.47
C LYS A 313 -10.89 -4.57 20.16
N GLU A 314 -11.52 -3.85 21.09
CA GLU A 314 -10.90 -2.70 21.77
C GLU A 314 -9.68 -3.10 22.62
N LYS A 315 -9.78 -4.20 23.38
CA LYS A 315 -8.70 -4.66 24.26
C LYS A 315 -7.44 -5.04 23.49
N GLU A 316 -7.61 -5.77 22.39
CA GLU A 316 -6.54 -6.20 21.52
C GLU A 316 -5.94 -5.01 20.75
N LEU A 317 -6.78 -4.03 20.39
CA LEU A 317 -6.32 -2.77 19.79
C LEU A 317 -5.42 -2.00 20.75
N GLU A 318 -5.86 -1.83 22.00
CA GLU A 318 -5.09 -1.11 23.03
C GLU A 318 -3.78 -1.86 23.36
N GLY A 319 -3.83 -3.19 23.49
CA GLY A 319 -2.63 -4.01 23.69
C GLY A 319 -1.64 -3.89 22.53
N THR A 320 -2.14 -3.87 21.29
CA THR A 320 -1.27 -3.67 20.11
C THR A 320 -0.69 -2.26 20.07
N TRP A 321 -1.47 -1.25 20.45
CA TRP A 321 -0.98 0.11 20.55
C TRP A 321 0.11 0.26 21.60
N SER A 322 -0.04 -0.34 22.79
CA SER A 322 1.02 -0.38 23.80
C SER A 322 2.33 -0.93 23.25
N ILE A 323 2.28 -2.04 22.51
CA ILE A 323 3.48 -2.61 21.88
C ILE A 323 4.11 -1.62 20.88
N VAL A 324 3.29 -0.92 20.08
CA VAL A 324 3.76 0.10 19.12
C VAL A 324 4.38 1.28 19.86
N HIS A 325 3.80 1.67 20.99
CA HIS A 325 4.26 2.78 21.82
C HIS A 325 5.62 2.51 22.47
N ASP A 326 5.88 1.27 22.85
CA ASP A 326 7.16 0.84 23.45
C ASP A 326 8.31 0.71 22.43
N LEU A 327 8.02 0.84 21.13
CA LEU A 327 9.07 0.77 20.12
C LEU A 327 9.93 2.05 20.12
N PRO A 328 11.24 1.95 19.83
CA PRO A 328 12.19 3.07 19.93
C PRO A 328 11.79 4.30 19.10
N ARG A 329 10.96 4.13 18.09
CA ARG A 329 10.49 5.21 17.21
C ARG A 329 9.12 4.90 16.63
N ILE A 330 8.09 5.55 17.15
CA ILE A 330 6.74 5.45 16.57
C ILE A 330 6.70 6.23 15.24
N ARG A 331 6.01 5.69 14.24
CA ARG A 331 5.81 6.34 12.94
C ARG A 331 4.52 7.16 12.94
N SER A 332 4.50 8.32 12.27
CA SER A 332 3.26 9.11 12.08
C SER A 332 2.12 8.26 11.51
N LYS A 333 2.45 7.28 10.68
CA LYS A 333 1.50 6.37 10.08
C LYS A 333 0.81 5.46 11.10
N SER A 334 1.53 4.96 12.10
CA SER A 334 0.95 4.13 13.16
C SER A 334 -0.06 4.92 13.99
N TYR A 335 0.22 6.21 14.27
CA TYR A 335 -0.76 7.12 14.88
C TYR A 335 -2.02 7.26 14.03
N VAL A 336 -1.88 7.54 12.72
CA VAL A 336 -3.02 7.67 11.79
C VAL A 336 -3.93 6.45 11.86
N LEU A 337 -3.34 5.25 11.84
CA LEU A 337 -4.10 3.99 11.87
C LEU A 337 -4.77 3.74 13.21
N ALA A 338 -4.09 4.05 14.31
CA ALA A 338 -4.67 3.92 15.66
C ALA A 338 -5.83 4.91 15.85
N ILE A 339 -5.66 6.19 15.45
CA ILE A 339 -6.73 7.20 15.51
C ILE A 339 -7.96 6.73 14.73
N GLU A 340 -7.78 6.26 13.49
CA GLU A 340 -8.88 5.74 12.68
C GLU A 340 -9.53 4.50 13.31
N ALA A 341 -8.74 3.60 13.90
CA ALA A 341 -9.24 2.38 14.53
C ALA A 341 -10.08 2.69 15.78
N PHE A 342 -9.59 3.53 16.68
CA PHE A 342 -10.35 3.97 17.86
C PHE A 342 -11.59 4.76 17.45
N GLY A 343 -11.49 5.60 16.41
CA GLY A 343 -12.65 6.31 15.88
C GLY A 343 -13.74 5.37 15.32
N ARG A 344 -13.38 4.22 14.74
CA ARG A 344 -14.37 3.19 14.34
C ARG A 344 -15.08 2.56 15.53
N LEU A 345 -14.38 2.41 16.64
CA LEU A 345 -14.94 1.87 17.90
C LEU A 345 -15.78 2.89 18.67
N GLY A 346 -15.89 4.13 18.18
CA GLY A 346 -16.59 5.20 18.89
C GLY A 346 -15.79 5.83 20.04
N ARG A 347 -14.52 5.47 20.19
CA ARG A 347 -13.64 6.01 21.25
C ARG A 347 -12.99 7.31 20.77
N VAL A 348 -13.83 8.36 20.71
CA VAL A 348 -13.41 9.69 20.28
C VAL A 348 -12.37 10.28 21.22
N ASP A 349 -12.57 10.12 22.53
CA ASP A 349 -11.64 10.51 23.59
C ASP A 349 -10.22 10.00 23.33
N ARG A 350 -10.11 8.69 23.08
CA ARG A 350 -8.82 8.05 22.83
C ARG A 350 -8.18 8.51 21.52
N ALA A 351 -8.99 8.69 20.48
CA ALA A 351 -8.52 9.24 19.21
C ALA A 351 -7.96 10.68 19.36
N GLU A 352 -8.60 11.52 20.19
CA GLU A 352 -8.13 12.89 20.51
C GLU A 352 -6.81 12.89 21.29
N GLU A 353 -6.64 11.98 22.26
CA GLU A 353 -5.38 11.80 22.99
C GLU A 353 -4.23 11.47 22.01
N LEU A 354 -4.43 10.46 21.15
CA LEU A 354 -3.44 10.05 20.14
C LEU A 354 -3.13 11.15 19.12
N TRP A 355 -4.15 11.93 18.74
CA TRP A 355 -3.96 13.08 17.87
C TRP A 355 -3.11 14.16 18.54
N SER A 356 -3.36 14.45 19.81
CA SER A 356 -2.59 15.44 20.59
C SER A 356 -1.15 14.98 20.80
N GLU A 357 -0.94 13.70 21.09
CA GLU A 357 0.39 13.09 21.19
C GLU A 357 1.14 13.13 19.84
N MET A 358 0.47 12.81 18.73
CA MET A 358 1.07 12.91 17.39
C MET A 358 1.48 14.35 17.08
N LYS A 359 0.65 15.34 17.38
CA LYS A 359 0.98 16.77 17.17
C LYS A 359 2.23 17.21 17.94
N SER A 360 2.39 16.75 19.17
CA SER A 360 3.54 17.12 20.02
C SER A 360 4.84 16.42 19.61
N THR A 361 4.75 15.19 19.06
CA THR A 361 5.93 14.34 18.80
C THR A 361 6.34 14.28 17.33
N LYS A 362 5.46 14.63 16.39
CA LYS A 362 5.69 14.50 14.94
C LYS A 362 5.36 15.79 14.19
N PRO A 363 6.14 16.11 13.15
CA PRO A 363 5.78 17.20 12.26
C PRO A 363 4.54 16.84 11.45
N LEU A 364 3.57 17.74 11.38
CA LEU A 364 2.38 17.63 10.55
C LEU A 364 2.72 18.07 9.13
N LYS A 365 2.92 17.10 8.22
CA LYS A 365 3.39 17.32 6.84
C LYS A 365 2.53 16.63 5.78
N SER A 366 1.47 15.95 6.18
CA SER A 366 0.62 15.23 5.24
C SER A 366 -0.86 15.38 5.57
N THR A 367 -1.67 15.58 4.56
CA THR A 367 -3.13 15.63 4.65
C THR A 367 -3.72 14.35 5.28
N GLU A 368 -3.03 13.20 5.16
CA GLU A 368 -3.45 11.93 5.76
C GLU A 368 -3.48 12.01 7.29
N GLN A 369 -2.53 12.74 7.91
CA GLN A 369 -2.50 12.93 9.36
C GLN A 369 -3.73 13.71 9.84
N PHE A 370 -4.09 14.79 9.15
CA PHE A 370 -5.30 15.58 9.48
C PHE A 370 -6.58 14.81 9.18
N ASN A 371 -6.64 14.10 8.04
CA ASN A 371 -7.81 13.31 7.66
C ASN A 371 -8.14 12.21 8.68
N SER A 372 -7.16 11.66 9.38
CA SER A 372 -7.42 10.64 10.41
C SER A 372 -8.37 11.15 11.50
N ILE A 373 -8.11 12.33 12.06
CA ILE A 373 -8.97 12.89 13.12
C ILE A 373 -10.22 13.55 12.54
N ILE A 374 -10.15 14.21 11.37
CA ILE A 374 -11.34 14.76 10.69
C ILE A 374 -12.35 13.63 10.41
N SER A 375 -11.88 12.43 9.99
CA SER A 375 -12.77 11.30 9.76
C SER A 375 -13.50 10.85 11.03
N VAL A 376 -12.83 10.90 12.18
CA VAL A 376 -13.43 10.59 13.48
C VAL A 376 -14.49 11.63 13.82
N TYR A 377 -14.16 12.91 13.77
CA TYR A 377 -15.11 13.97 14.10
C TYR A 377 -16.35 13.96 13.18
N CYS A 378 -16.16 13.85 11.87
CA CYS A 378 -17.27 13.80 10.93
C CYS A 378 -18.12 12.53 11.09
N ARG A 379 -17.52 11.40 11.42
CA ARG A 379 -18.25 10.15 11.70
C ARG A 379 -19.14 10.26 12.94
N HIS A 380 -18.75 11.05 13.92
CA HIS A 380 -19.45 11.24 15.19
C HIS A 380 -20.21 12.58 15.29
N SER A 381 -20.47 13.23 14.15
CA SER A 381 -21.24 14.49 14.08
C SER A 381 -20.61 15.69 14.82
N LEU A 382 -19.29 15.67 15.03
CA LEU A 382 -18.55 16.74 15.70
C LEU A 382 -17.98 17.73 14.66
N ILE A 383 -18.89 18.36 13.90
CA ILE A 383 -18.51 19.17 12.72
C ILE A 383 -17.69 20.42 13.10
N ASP A 384 -17.94 21.01 14.27
CA ASP A 384 -17.20 22.18 14.73
C ASP A 384 -15.72 21.85 14.97
N LYS A 385 -15.42 20.72 15.64
CA LYS A 385 -14.05 20.23 15.82
C LYS A 385 -13.40 19.87 14.49
N ALA A 386 -14.15 19.28 13.55
CA ALA A 386 -13.64 19.00 12.22
C ALA A 386 -13.27 20.28 11.46
N SER A 387 -14.04 21.37 11.64
CA SER A 387 -13.81 22.68 11.05
C SER A 387 -12.53 23.34 11.58
N GLU A 388 -12.26 23.22 12.86
CA GLU A 388 -11.02 23.73 13.48
C GLU A 388 -9.80 23.02 12.88
N VAL A 389 -9.83 21.69 12.82
CA VAL A 389 -8.72 20.90 12.22
C VAL A 389 -8.57 21.19 10.73
N PHE A 390 -9.66 21.49 10.03
CA PHE A 390 -9.60 21.87 8.62
C PHE A 390 -8.83 23.18 8.41
N LYS A 391 -9.03 24.19 9.26
CA LYS A 391 -8.25 25.44 9.25
C LYS A 391 -6.76 25.18 9.50
N ASP A 392 -6.43 24.20 10.36
CA ASP A 392 -5.05 23.80 10.63
C ASP A 392 -4.33 23.20 9.39
N ILE A 393 -5.06 22.57 8.46
CA ILE A 393 -4.48 22.05 7.21
C ILE A 393 -3.89 23.19 6.35
N GLU A 394 -4.62 24.30 6.26
CA GLU A 394 -4.20 25.48 5.50
C GLU A 394 -2.94 26.11 6.12
N MET A 395 -2.92 26.26 7.45
CA MET A 395 -1.77 26.83 8.17
C MET A 395 -0.50 25.98 8.03
N ASN A 396 -0.63 24.67 7.80
CA ASN A 396 0.50 23.75 7.65
C ASN A 396 0.90 23.51 6.18
N ASP A 397 0.40 24.30 5.22
CA ASP A 397 0.68 24.17 3.77
C ASP A 397 0.42 22.75 3.21
N CYS A 398 -0.53 22.04 3.80
CA CYS A 398 -0.95 20.72 3.37
C CYS A 398 -2.07 20.83 2.32
N LYS A 399 -1.93 20.07 1.21
CA LYS A 399 -2.91 20.09 0.11
C LYS A 399 -4.16 19.28 0.49
N LEU A 400 -5.31 19.90 0.40
CA LEU A 400 -6.59 19.22 0.49
C LEU A 400 -6.74 18.18 -0.63
N ASN A 401 -7.49 17.12 -0.35
CA ASN A 401 -7.78 16.07 -1.32
C ASN A 401 -9.25 15.66 -1.26
N SER A 402 -9.69 14.88 -2.24
CA SER A 402 -11.09 14.43 -2.33
C SER A 402 -11.55 13.61 -1.12
N ILE A 403 -10.65 13.02 -0.34
CA ILE A 403 -10.99 12.29 0.90
C ILE A 403 -11.37 13.29 1.99
N THR A 404 -10.63 14.41 2.12
CA THR A 404 -10.94 15.47 3.09
C THR A 404 -12.34 16.02 2.84
N TYR A 405 -12.66 16.38 1.61
CA TYR A 405 -14.00 16.89 1.25
C TYR A 405 -15.12 15.87 1.50
N ARG A 406 -14.86 14.57 1.26
CA ARG A 406 -15.84 13.52 1.58
C ARG A 406 -16.09 13.36 3.07
N HIS A 407 -15.05 13.44 3.88
CA HIS A 407 -15.24 13.41 5.33
C HIS A 407 -16.07 14.60 5.81
N LEU A 408 -15.78 15.81 5.33
CA LEU A 408 -16.55 17.01 5.66
C LEU A 408 -18.00 16.91 5.18
N SER A 409 -18.22 16.47 3.94
CA SER A 409 -19.57 16.23 3.42
C SER A 409 -20.36 15.23 4.26
N LEU A 410 -19.71 14.13 4.71
CA LEU A 410 -20.33 13.19 5.64
C LEU A 410 -20.68 13.85 6.98
N GLY A 411 -19.79 14.69 7.52
CA GLY A 411 -20.04 15.43 8.73
C GLY A 411 -21.24 16.36 8.61
N CYS A 412 -21.32 17.11 7.51
CA CYS A 412 -22.49 17.96 7.20
C CYS A 412 -23.78 17.15 7.09
N LEU A 413 -23.77 16.01 6.37
CA LEU A 413 -24.96 15.13 6.26
C LEU A 413 -25.43 14.62 7.62
N LYS A 414 -24.52 14.19 8.46
CA LYS A 414 -24.84 13.71 9.82
C LYS A 414 -25.35 14.80 10.75
N SER A 415 -25.01 16.05 10.45
CA SER A 415 -25.52 17.22 11.17
C SER A 415 -26.80 17.80 10.55
N GLY A 416 -27.38 17.15 9.54
CA GLY A 416 -28.60 17.58 8.87
C GLY A 416 -28.42 18.71 7.85
N LEU A 417 -27.19 19.10 7.53
CA LEU A 417 -26.84 20.18 6.60
C LEU A 417 -26.67 19.63 5.18
N VAL A 418 -27.79 19.27 4.55
CA VAL A 418 -27.78 18.52 3.27
C VAL A 418 -27.23 19.35 2.11
N GLU A 419 -27.63 20.63 2.00
CA GLU A 419 -27.16 21.51 0.93
C GLU A 419 -25.65 21.74 0.98
N GLU A 420 -25.13 22.00 2.18
CA GLU A 420 -23.69 22.17 2.43
C GLU A 420 -22.92 20.88 2.13
N ALA A 421 -23.51 19.74 2.49
CA ALA A 421 -22.90 18.44 2.21
C ALA A 421 -22.76 18.19 0.69
N LEU A 422 -23.80 18.50 -0.09
CA LEU A 422 -23.79 18.35 -1.53
C LEU A 422 -22.78 19.29 -2.20
N LYS A 423 -22.74 20.57 -1.80
CA LYS A 423 -21.73 21.54 -2.30
C LYS A 423 -20.31 21.07 -1.97
N THR A 424 -20.07 20.62 -0.75
CA THR A 424 -18.75 20.11 -0.32
C THR A 424 -18.34 18.86 -1.11
N LEU A 425 -19.30 17.98 -1.40
CA LEU A 425 -19.08 16.80 -2.20
C LEU A 425 -18.71 17.15 -3.65
N GLU A 426 -19.40 18.11 -4.24
CA GLU A 426 -19.19 18.56 -5.62
C GLU A 426 -17.78 19.16 -5.78
N VAL A 427 -17.37 20.05 -4.87
CA VAL A 427 -15.98 20.54 -4.82
C VAL A 427 -14.96 19.40 -4.73
N GLY A 428 -15.24 18.38 -3.92
CA GLY A 428 -14.37 17.21 -3.79
C GLY A 428 -14.33 16.32 -5.04
N MET A 429 -15.41 16.29 -5.84
CA MET A 429 -15.48 15.54 -7.10
C MET A 429 -14.71 16.21 -8.23
N ASP A 430 -14.68 17.54 -8.29
CA ASP A 430 -13.93 18.33 -9.26
C ASP A 430 -12.41 18.22 -9.05
N GLN A 431 -11.97 17.83 -7.84
CA GLN A 431 -10.57 17.52 -7.61
C GLN A 431 -10.14 16.30 -8.43
N VAL A 432 -9.06 16.45 -9.21
CA VAL A 432 -8.50 15.33 -10.01
C VAL A 432 -8.16 14.15 -9.10
N THR A 433 -9.11 13.25 -8.97
CA THR A 433 -9.01 12.08 -8.09
C THR A 433 -8.28 10.97 -8.82
N SER A 434 -7.06 10.64 -8.38
CA SER A 434 -6.38 9.49 -8.95
C SER A 434 -7.20 8.22 -8.67
N ALA A 435 -7.23 7.27 -9.62
CA ALA A 435 -7.87 5.96 -9.44
C ALA A 435 -7.40 5.22 -8.19
N ARG A 436 -6.24 5.60 -7.65
CA ARG A 436 -5.67 5.05 -6.42
C ARG A 436 -6.40 5.58 -5.18
N VAL A 437 -6.81 6.85 -5.16
CA VAL A 437 -7.59 7.43 -4.05
C VAL A 437 -8.97 6.78 -3.97
N ARG A 438 -9.66 6.60 -5.10
CA ARG A 438 -10.96 5.92 -5.16
C ARG A 438 -10.92 4.45 -4.70
N ARG A 439 -9.75 3.84 -4.64
CA ARG A 439 -9.53 2.48 -4.10
C ARG A 439 -9.04 2.46 -2.66
N SER A 440 -9.03 3.60 -1.99
CA SER A 440 -8.68 3.66 -0.58
C SER A 440 -9.86 3.28 0.30
N THR A 441 -9.58 2.67 1.43
CA THR A 441 -10.63 2.26 2.38
C THR A 441 -11.35 3.45 3.00
N PRO A 442 -10.67 4.55 3.40
CA PRO A 442 -11.37 5.73 3.91
C PRO A 442 -12.38 6.30 2.89
N TRP A 443 -12.01 6.31 1.60
CA TRP A 443 -12.92 6.75 0.54
C TRP A 443 -14.14 5.84 0.40
N LEU A 444 -13.96 4.51 0.42
CA LEU A 444 -15.05 3.54 0.38
C LEU A 444 -16.00 3.70 1.56
N GLU A 445 -15.47 3.68 2.77
CA GLU A 445 -16.28 3.74 4.00
C GLU A 445 -17.10 5.02 4.06
N THR A 446 -16.48 6.16 3.78
CA THR A 446 -17.19 7.45 3.81
C THR A 446 -18.28 7.48 2.74
N THR A 447 -18.00 7.00 1.52
CA THR A 447 -18.99 6.93 0.44
C THR A 447 -20.16 6.04 0.80
N LEU A 448 -19.93 4.88 1.44
CA LEU A 448 -20.99 3.98 1.88
C LEU A 448 -21.88 4.59 2.96
N LEU A 449 -21.27 5.26 3.96
CA LEU A 449 -22.05 5.96 4.98
C LEU A 449 -22.94 7.05 4.36
N MET A 450 -22.44 7.78 3.38
CA MET A 450 -23.24 8.77 2.65
C MET A 450 -24.39 8.11 1.85
N VAL A 451 -24.11 6.98 1.18
CA VAL A 451 -25.15 6.22 0.47
C VAL A 451 -26.24 5.75 1.42
N GLU A 452 -25.87 5.25 2.61
CA GLU A 452 -26.83 4.82 3.65
C GLU A 452 -27.70 6.00 4.11
N ILE A 453 -27.11 7.18 4.38
CA ILE A 453 -27.86 8.38 4.81
C ILE A 453 -28.82 8.84 3.68
N PHE A 454 -28.36 8.98 2.44
CA PHE A 454 -29.22 9.37 1.32
C PHE A 454 -30.30 8.32 1.05
N ALA A 455 -30.00 7.02 1.24
CA ALA A 455 -31.00 5.98 1.15
C ALA A 455 -32.08 6.12 2.21
N ASP A 456 -31.72 6.44 3.45
CA ASP A 456 -32.69 6.65 4.54
C ASP A 456 -33.55 7.91 4.32
N MET A 457 -33.02 8.91 3.61
CA MET A 457 -33.78 10.11 3.18
C MET A 457 -34.66 9.85 1.96
N GLY A 458 -34.53 8.71 1.28
CA GLY A 458 -35.24 8.42 0.02
C GLY A 458 -34.67 9.15 -1.22
N ASP A 459 -33.50 9.76 -1.11
CA ASP A 459 -32.82 10.49 -2.18
C ASP A 459 -32.10 9.54 -3.13
N LEU A 460 -32.87 8.92 -4.03
CA LEU A 460 -32.36 7.95 -4.98
C LEU A 460 -31.43 8.57 -6.03
N GLU A 461 -31.53 9.87 -6.31
CA GLU A 461 -30.67 10.54 -7.29
C GLU A 461 -29.22 10.61 -6.81
N ASN A 462 -29.00 11.11 -5.59
CA ASN A 462 -27.67 11.17 -5.03
C ASN A 462 -27.10 9.78 -4.72
N VAL A 463 -27.94 8.82 -4.30
CA VAL A 463 -27.53 7.42 -4.19
C VAL A 463 -27.02 6.87 -5.53
N LYS A 464 -27.71 7.11 -6.65
CA LYS A 464 -27.27 6.66 -7.98
C LYS A 464 -25.93 7.27 -8.39
N LYS A 465 -25.71 8.57 -8.12
CA LYS A 465 -24.43 9.25 -8.40
C LYS A 465 -23.28 8.58 -7.64
N LEU A 466 -23.41 8.38 -6.33
CA LEU A 466 -22.40 7.72 -5.50
C LEU A 466 -22.20 6.24 -5.87
N PHE A 467 -23.28 5.54 -6.23
CA PHE A 467 -23.20 4.15 -6.68
C PHE A 467 -22.39 3.99 -7.97
N LEU A 468 -22.51 4.94 -8.92
CA LEU A 468 -21.69 4.93 -10.14
C LEU A 468 -20.20 5.07 -9.81
N GLU A 469 -19.84 5.94 -8.86
CA GLU A 469 -18.45 6.04 -8.41
C GLU A 469 -17.94 4.74 -7.77
N LEU A 470 -18.77 4.08 -6.94
CA LEU A 470 -18.45 2.78 -6.36
C LEU A 470 -18.27 1.70 -7.44
N LYS A 471 -19.05 1.77 -8.52
CA LYS A 471 -18.94 0.86 -9.67
C LYS A 471 -17.63 1.09 -10.42
N ASP A 472 -17.25 2.33 -10.68
CA ASP A 472 -15.97 2.67 -11.33
C ASP A 472 -14.77 2.21 -10.49
N ALA A 473 -14.89 2.30 -9.18
CA ALA A 473 -13.90 1.77 -8.23
C ALA A 473 -13.95 0.25 -8.04
N ARG A 474 -14.93 -0.45 -8.64
CA ARG A 474 -15.18 -1.90 -8.58
C ARG A 474 -15.68 -2.43 -7.23
N TYR A 475 -16.15 -1.57 -6.35
CA TYR A 475 -16.70 -1.99 -5.05
C TYR A 475 -18.08 -2.64 -5.17
N THR A 476 -18.77 -2.50 -6.31
CA THR A 476 -20.04 -3.19 -6.59
C THR A 476 -19.92 -4.70 -6.73
N ARG A 477 -18.74 -5.28 -6.56
CA ARG A 477 -18.54 -6.74 -6.39
C ARG A 477 -18.92 -7.22 -5.01
N TYR A 478 -19.02 -6.33 -4.04
CA TYR A 478 -19.47 -6.67 -2.70
C TYR A 478 -21.00 -6.63 -2.61
N THR A 479 -21.57 -7.70 -2.06
CA THR A 479 -23.02 -7.85 -1.87
C THR A 479 -23.62 -6.69 -1.08
N PHE A 480 -22.97 -6.29 0.03
CA PHE A 480 -23.49 -5.22 0.87
C PHE A 480 -23.58 -3.85 0.17
N VAL A 481 -22.76 -3.58 -0.85
CA VAL A 481 -22.84 -2.36 -1.65
C VAL A 481 -24.10 -2.34 -2.49
N TYR A 482 -24.46 -3.48 -3.10
CA TYR A 482 -25.73 -3.61 -3.81
C TYR A 482 -26.92 -3.60 -2.87
N ASN A 483 -26.83 -4.25 -1.71
CA ASN A 483 -27.90 -4.22 -0.71
C ASN A 483 -28.20 -2.80 -0.25
N ALA A 484 -27.18 -1.95 -0.03
CA ALA A 484 -27.39 -0.52 0.25
C ALA A 484 -28.13 0.20 -0.90
N PHE A 485 -27.77 -0.10 -2.16
CA PHE A 485 -28.44 0.48 -3.32
C PHE A 485 -29.89 0.00 -3.47
N ILE A 486 -30.17 -1.28 -3.27
CA ILE A 486 -31.55 -1.83 -3.29
C ILE A 486 -32.39 -1.25 -2.15
N ARG A 487 -31.80 -1.09 -0.96
CA ARG A 487 -32.46 -0.44 0.20
C ARG A 487 -32.90 0.98 -0.13
N ALA A 488 -32.09 1.74 -0.88
CA ALA A 488 -32.48 3.06 -1.36
C ALA A 488 -33.71 3.01 -2.28
N HIS A 489 -33.83 2.01 -3.14
CA HIS A 489 -35.03 1.82 -3.97
C HIS A 489 -36.27 1.50 -3.11
N VAL A 490 -36.13 0.66 -2.08
CA VAL A 490 -37.22 0.38 -1.13
C VAL A 490 -37.68 1.66 -0.44
N LYS A 491 -36.75 2.48 0.08
CA LYS A 491 -37.07 3.75 0.77
C LYS A 491 -37.70 4.78 -0.15
N ALA A 492 -37.19 4.90 -1.37
CA ALA A 492 -37.75 5.79 -2.38
C ALA A 492 -39.06 5.27 -3.01
N LYS A 493 -39.53 4.07 -2.65
CA LYS A 493 -40.70 3.39 -3.22
C LYS A 493 -40.61 3.25 -4.74
N VAL A 494 -39.46 2.90 -5.26
CA VAL A 494 -39.22 2.75 -6.71
C VAL A 494 -38.93 1.29 -7.02
N TYR A 495 -39.67 0.74 -7.97
CA TYR A 495 -39.45 -0.61 -8.52
C TYR A 495 -38.48 -0.56 -9.71
N ASP A 496 -37.48 -1.43 -9.71
CA ASP A 496 -36.60 -1.67 -10.86
C ASP A 496 -36.46 -3.21 -11.03
N PRO A 497 -37.05 -3.81 -12.08
CA PRO A 497 -37.05 -5.26 -12.29
C PRO A 497 -35.64 -5.84 -12.56
N ASP A 498 -34.69 -4.98 -12.95
CA ASP A 498 -33.35 -5.41 -13.33
C ASP A 498 -32.35 -5.37 -12.17
N LEU A 499 -32.73 -4.99 -10.95
CA LEU A 499 -31.80 -4.84 -9.83
C LEU A 499 -30.97 -6.11 -9.58
N LEU A 500 -31.62 -7.25 -9.46
CA LEU A 500 -30.97 -8.54 -9.24
C LEU A 500 -30.04 -8.93 -10.41
N LYS A 501 -30.53 -8.74 -11.64
CA LYS A 501 -29.76 -9.00 -12.87
C LYS A 501 -28.52 -8.10 -12.95
N LYS A 502 -28.66 -6.80 -12.66
CA LYS A 502 -27.56 -5.82 -12.62
C LYS A 502 -26.52 -6.20 -11.56
N MET A 503 -26.96 -6.69 -10.40
CA MET A 503 -26.09 -7.18 -9.31
C MET A 503 -25.24 -8.36 -9.76
N ILE A 504 -25.89 -9.40 -10.33
CA ILE A 504 -25.19 -10.61 -10.79
C ILE A 504 -24.20 -10.30 -11.91
N LEU A 505 -24.62 -9.48 -12.90
CA LEU A 505 -23.76 -9.04 -13.99
C LEU A 505 -22.58 -8.16 -13.48
N GLY A 506 -22.77 -7.42 -12.39
CA GLY A 506 -21.73 -6.66 -11.70
C GLY A 506 -20.72 -7.53 -10.96
N GLY A 507 -21.01 -8.82 -10.82
CA GLY A 507 -20.12 -9.81 -10.17
C GLY A 507 -20.33 -9.94 -8.66
N ALA A 508 -21.40 -9.37 -8.09
CA ALA A 508 -21.81 -9.60 -6.72
C ALA A 508 -22.73 -10.83 -6.61
N ARG A 509 -22.70 -11.51 -5.47
CA ARG A 509 -23.58 -12.66 -5.20
C ARG A 509 -24.74 -12.21 -4.32
N PRO A 510 -26.00 -12.45 -4.74
CA PRO A 510 -27.16 -12.21 -3.88
C PRO A 510 -27.10 -13.07 -2.61
N ASP A 511 -27.51 -12.50 -1.50
CA ASP A 511 -27.67 -13.16 -0.21
C ASP A 511 -29.14 -13.09 0.25
N ALA A 512 -29.44 -13.62 1.44
CA ALA A 512 -30.78 -13.61 1.99
C ALA A 512 -31.36 -12.19 2.15
N GLU A 513 -30.52 -11.22 2.54
CA GLU A 513 -30.90 -9.80 2.63
C GLU A 513 -31.27 -9.24 1.25
N THR A 514 -30.47 -9.55 0.21
CA THR A 514 -30.75 -9.13 -1.18
C THR A 514 -32.15 -9.56 -1.63
N TYR A 515 -32.48 -10.85 -1.46
CA TYR A 515 -33.79 -11.37 -1.88
C TYR A 515 -34.93 -10.74 -1.09
N SER A 516 -34.74 -10.51 0.21
CA SER A 516 -35.73 -9.82 1.03
C SER A 516 -35.98 -8.38 0.58
N LEU A 517 -34.92 -7.65 0.27
CA LEU A 517 -35.00 -6.26 -0.23
C LEU A 517 -35.64 -6.19 -1.61
N VAL A 518 -35.28 -7.07 -2.55
CA VAL A 518 -35.90 -7.14 -3.89
C VAL A 518 -37.39 -7.39 -3.77
N LYS A 519 -37.82 -8.36 -2.94
CA LYS A 519 -39.25 -8.64 -2.70
C LYS A 519 -39.99 -7.43 -2.14
N LEU A 520 -39.34 -6.61 -1.31
CA LEU A 520 -39.94 -5.36 -0.84
C LEU A 520 -40.12 -4.34 -1.97
N THR A 521 -39.20 -4.27 -2.95
CA THR A 521 -39.39 -3.36 -4.10
C THR A 521 -40.52 -3.79 -5.00
N GLU A 522 -40.83 -5.09 -5.11
CA GLU A 522 -41.94 -5.61 -5.93
C GLU A 522 -43.29 -5.09 -5.46
N GLN A 523 -43.43 -4.71 -4.19
CA GLN A 523 -44.68 -4.09 -3.67
C GLN A 523 -44.98 -2.73 -4.29
N PHE A 524 -44.02 -2.11 -4.98
CA PHE A 524 -44.15 -0.81 -5.64
C PHE A 524 -44.31 -0.96 -7.17
N GLN A 525 -44.58 -2.18 -7.63
CA GLN A 525 -44.92 -2.48 -9.01
C GLN A 525 -46.35 -1.95 -9.28
N SER A 526 -46.47 -0.74 -9.80
CA SER A 526 -47.74 -0.11 -10.21
C SER A 526 -48.13 -0.51 -11.61
#